data_a6b897e13eed344edbe1d16825e61726
#
_entry.id   a6b897e13eed344edbe1d16825e61726
#
_cell.length_a   1.000
_cell.length_b   1.000
_cell.length_c   1.000
_cell.angle_alpha   90.00
_cell.angle_beta   90.00
_cell.angle_gamma   90.00
#
_symmetry.space_group_name_H-M   'P 1'
#
loop_
_entity.id
_entity.type
_entity.pdbx_description
1 polymer ?
#
loop_
_entity_poly.entity_id
_entity_poly.type
_entity_poly.pdbx_seq_one_letter_code
_entity_poly.pdbx_strand_id
1 'polypeptide(L)'
;MEMASRQIVAFGGGGFSMESGNPLLDDYVLGLTRAERPRVCFLPSASGDADHDIVRFYRAFSAHRCEPSHISLFRREQGPSDLRRHLLSQDLIYVGGGSVVSLLGVWRAHGIDSILREA
;
A
#
# COMPACT_ATOMS: atom_id res chain seq x y z
N MET A 1 -18.65 9.22 -16.17
CA MET A 1 -18.08 8.79 -14.88
C MET A 1 -16.90 9.68 -14.54
N GLU A 2 -16.95 10.26 -13.36
CA GLU A 2 -15.86 11.14 -12.91
C GLU A 2 -14.76 10.31 -12.24
N MET A 3 -13.54 10.43 -12.73
CA MET A 3 -12.40 9.74 -12.15
C MET A 3 -11.86 10.55 -10.97
N ALA A 4 -11.42 9.86 -9.92
CA ALA A 4 -10.73 10.50 -8.82
C ALA A 4 -9.41 11.12 -9.33
N SER A 5 -9.07 12.31 -8.84
CA SER A 5 -7.79 12.94 -9.15
C SER A 5 -6.64 12.18 -8.48
N ARG A 6 -5.45 12.28 -9.04
CA ARG A 6 -4.24 11.72 -8.41
C ARG A 6 -3.95 12.50 -7.13
N GLN A 7 -3.67 11.77 -6.06
CA GLN A 7 -3.42 12.36 -4.75
C GLN A 7 -2.31 11.62 -4.03
N ILE A 8 -1.57 12.34 -3.19
CA ILE A 8 -0.61 11.77 -2.25
C ILE A 8 -1.03 12.23 -0.86
N VAL A 9 -1.23 11.27 0.05
CA VAL A 9 -1.56 11.55 1.45
C VAL A 9 -0.40 11.11 2.31
N ALA A 10 0.18 12.06 3.06
CA ALA A 10 1.30 11.76 3.93
C ALA A 10 0.83 11.72 5.40
N PHE A 11 1.13 10.62 6.09
CA PHE A 11 0.86 10.49 7.53
C PHE A 11 2.14 10.78 8.33
N GLY A 12 2.02 11.63 9.32
CA GLY A 12 3.09 11.85 10.30
C GLY A 12 3.03 10.88 11.46
N GLY A 13 2.81 9.61 11.19
CA GLY A 13 2.45 8.57 12.15
C GLY A 13 0.94 8.30 12.10
N GLY A 14 0.46 7.26 12.76
CA GLY A 14 -0.94 6.86 12.76
C GLY A 14 -1.26 5.82 11.69
N GLY A 15 -2.55 5.60 11.45
CA GLY A 15 -3.01 4.53 10.58
C GLY A 15 -2.97 3.17 11.27
N PHE A 16 -3.22 2.09 10.53
CA PHE A 16 -3.41 0.76 11.11
C PHE A 16 -2.18 0.21 11.86
N SER A 17 -0.99 0.59 11.45
CA SER A 17 0.24 0.09 12.07
C SER A 17 0.55 0.73 13.40
N MET A 18 0.07 1.94 13.64
CA MET A 18 0.33 2.73 14.86
C MET A 18 -0.87 2.80 15.79
N GLU A 19 -2.07 2.80 15.23
CA GLU A 19 -3.31 3.01 15.98
C GLU A 19 -4.28 1.85 15.73
N SER A 20 -3.93 0.68 16.26
CA SER A 20 -4.79 -0.49 16.17
C SER A 20 -6.16 -0.20 16.77
N GLY A 21 -7.21 -0.49 16.04
CA GLY A 21 -8.58 -0.22 16.47
C GLY A 21 -9.10 1.18 16.19
N ASN A 22 -8.27 2.06 15.61
CA ASN A 22 -8.71 3.39 15.16
C ASN A 22 -8.68 3.46 13.63
N PRO A 23 -9.83 3.30 12.95
CA PRO A 23 -9.86 3.24 11.48
C PRO A 23 -9.97 4.60 10.80
N LEU A 24 -9.96 5.72 11.51
CA LEU A 24 -10.30 7.03 10.94
C LEU A 24 -9.41 7.45 9.75
N LEU A 25 -8.09 7.31 9.89
CA LEU A 25 -7.17 7.67 8.81
C LEU A 25 -7.29 6.72 7.62
N ASP A 26 -7.42 5.43 7.91
CA ASP A 26 -7.54 4.41 6.87
C ASP A 26 -8.87 4.56 6.13
N ASP A 27 -9.96 4.84 6.85
CA ASP A 27 -11.27 5.13 6.25
C ASP A 27 -11.23 6.37 5.37
N TYR A 28 -10.50 7.40 5.80
CA TYR A 28 -10.35 8.62 5.02
C TYR A 28 -9.69 8.35 3.66
N VAL A 29 -8.58 7.62 3.65
CA VAL A 29 -7.87 7.33 2.39
C VAL A 29 -8.67 6.41 1.48
N LEU A 30 -9.40 5.44 2.04
CA LEU A 30 -10.31 4.61 1.24
C LEU A 30 -11.38 5.45 0.56
N GLY A 31 -11.95 6.43 1.27
CA GLY A 31 -12.96 7.33 0.74
C GLY A 31 -12.46 8.18 -0.42
N LEU A 32 -11.19 8.55 -0.43
CA LEU A 32 -10.60 9.34 -1.51
C LEU A 32 -10.59 8.60 -2.85
N THR A 33 -10.63 7.29 -2.85
CA THR A 33 -10.64 6.49 -4.09
C THR A 33 -11.96 6.62 -4.85
N ARG A 34 -13.04 6.96 -4.15
CA ARG A 34 -14.41 7.02 -4.68
C ARG A 34 -14.93 5.70 -5.28
N ALA A 35 -14.22 4.62 -5.05
CA ALA A 35 -14.64 3.29 -5.46
C ALA A 35 -15.46 2.62 -4.36
N GLU A 36 -16.46 1.81 -4.72
CA GLU A 36 -17.24 1.06 -3.72
C GLU A 36 -16.38 0.02 -3.01
N ARG A 37 -15.53 -0.65 -3.79
CA ARG A 37 -14.62 -1.68 -3.28
C ARG A 37 -13.23 -1.44 -3.85
N PRO A 38 -12.45 -0.51 -3.26
CA PRO A 38 -11.16 -0.11 -3.81
C PRO A 38 -10.16 -1.27 -3.85
N ARG A 39 -9.31 -1.28 -4.86
CA ARG A 39 -8.15 -2.17 -4.93
C ARG A 39 -7.02 -1.49 -4.19
N VAL A 40 -6.55 -2.11 -3.11
CA VAL A 40 -5.53 -1.55 -2.21
C VAL A 40 -4.31 -2.45 -2.20
N CYS A 41 -3.14 -1.88 -2.46
CA CYS A 41 -1.89 -2.61 -2.37
C CYS A 41 -1.00 -2.01 -1.28
N PHE A 42 -0.55 -2.84 -0.35
CA PHE A 42 0.37 -2.46 0.72
C PHE A 42 1.81 -2.76 0.32
N LEU A 43 2.68 -1.78 0.51
CA LEU A 43 4.12 -1.92 0.31
C LEU A 43 4.84 -1.85 1.65
N PRO A 44 5.15 -2.99 2.29
CA PRO A 44 5.82 -3.02 3.59
C PRO A 44 7.36 -2.96 3.50
N SER A 45 7.89 -2.38 2.44
CA SER A 45 9.34 -2.41 2.14
C SER A 45 10.19 -1.76 3.24
N ALA A 46 9.70 -0.68 3.86
CA ALA A 46 10.45 0.05 4.88
C ALA A 46 10.67 -0.75 6.16
N SER A 47 9.82 -1.73 6.44
CA SER A 47 9.95 -2.65 7.57
C SER A 47 10.60 -3.99 7.20
N GLY A 48 11.12 -4.11 5.98
CA GLY A 48 11.69 -5.36 5.48
C GLY A 48 10.64 -6.45 5.27
N ASP A 49 9.45 -6.07 4.85
CA ASP A 49 8.31 -6.99 4.65
C ASP A 49 7.91 -7.71 5.95
N ALA A 50 7.93 -6.99 7.07
CA ALA A 50 7.62 -7.57 8.38
C ALA A 50 6.23 -8.21 8.40
N ASP A 51 6.17 -9.48 8.82
CA ASP A 51 4.93 -10.25 8.80
C ASP A 51 3.84 -9.66 9.68
N HIS A 52 4.19 -9.09 10.84
CA HIS A 52 3.19 -8.48 11.73
C HIS A 52 2.54 -7.24 11.12
N ASP A 53 3.25 -6.48 10.29
CA ASP A 53 2.68 -5.34 9.58
C ASP A 53 1.74 -5.81 8.49
N ILE A 54 2.09 -6.86 7.78
CA ILE A 54 1.24 -7.46 6.74
C ILE A 54 -0.06 -7.97 7.35
N VAL A 55 0.01 -8.67 8.48
CA VAL A 55 -1.18 -9.16 9.19
C VAL A 55 -2.07 -7.99 9.64
N ARG A 56 -1.50 -6.94 10.21
CA ARG A 56 -2.25 -5.76 10.62
C ARG A 56 -2.93 -5.07 9.44
N PHE A 57 -2.24 -5.02 8.30
CA PHE A 57 -2.82 -4.46 7.08
C PHE A 57 -4.09 -5.20 6.68
N TYR A 58 -4.04 -6.53 6.60
CA TYR A 58 -5.22 -7.31 6.20
C TYR A 58 -6.34 -7.27 7.22
N ARG A 59 -6.06 -6.99 8.49
CA ARG A 59 -7.10 -6.76 9.49
C ARG A 59 -7.80 -5.41 9.27
N ALA A 60 -7.03 -4.37 8.97
CA ALA A 60 -7.58 -3.03 8.78
C ALA A 60 -8.27 -2.89 7.41
N PHE A 61 -7.70 -3.48 6.38
CA PHE A 61 -8.20 -3.43 5.00
C PHE A 61 -8.74 -4.80 4.62
N SER A 62 -9.85 -5.18 5.25
CA SER A 62 -10.45 -6.50 5.05
C SER A 62 -11.12 -6.64 3.69
N ALA A 63 -11.33 -7.88 3.25
CA ALA A 63 -11.98 -8.20 1.99
C ALA A 63 -13.44 -7.75 1.93
N HIS A 64 -14.05 -7.37 3.07
CA HIS A 64 -15.40 -6.80 3.11
C HIS A 64 -15.44 -5.35 2.61
N ARG A 65 -14.32 -4.62 2.75
CA ARG A 65 -14.23 -3.19 2.46
C ARG A 65 -13.55 -2.89 1.14
N CYS A 66 -12.62 -3.75 0.73
CA CYS A 66 -11.75 -3.48 -0.40
C CYS A 66 -11.23 -4.79 -0.98
N GLU A 67 -10.46 -4.70 -2.04
CA GLU A 67 -9.66 -5.80 -2.57
C GLU A 67 -8.21 -5.61 -2.13
N PRO A 68 -7.80 -6.17 -0.98
CA PRO A 68 -6.46 -5.95 -0.45
C PRO A 68 -5.43 -6.86 -1.10
N SER A 69 -4.23 -6.34 -1.25
CA SER A 69 -3.06 -7.10 -1.67
C SER A 69 -1.80 -6.48 -1.07
N HIS A 70 -0.69 -7.18 -1.17
CA HIS A 70 0.60 -6.63 -0.76
C HIS A 70 1.70 -7.14 -1.69
N ILE A 71 2.83 -6.45 -1.71
CA ILE A 71 4.00 -6.86 -2.47
C ILE A 71 5.18 -6.98 -1.52
N SER A 72 5.74 -8.20 -1.43
CA SER A 72 6.96 -8.47 -0.66
C SER A 72 8.15 -8.44 -1.60
N LEU A 73 8.88 -7.34 -1.60
CA LEU A 73 10.04 -7.18 -2.50
C LEU A 73 11.26 -8.00 -2.05
N PHE A 74 11.34 -8.32 -0.77
CA PHE A 74 12.38 -9.18 -0.22
C PHE A 74 12.10 -10.68 -0.43
N ARG A 75 10.85 -11.02 -0.80
CA ARG A 75 10.40 -12.40 -1.05
C ARG A 75 9.58 -12.43 -2.33
N ARG A 76 10.24 -12.11 -3.46
CA ARG A 76 9.57 -11.88 -4.74
C ARG A 76 8.85 -13.10 -5.31
N GLU A 77 9.28 -14.30 -4.99
CA GLU A 77 8.67 -15.55 -5.45
C GLU A 77 7.22 -15.74 -4.92
N GLN A 78 6.82 -14.96 -3.95
CA GLN A 78 5.49 -15.08 -3.33
C GLN A 78 4.50 -13.99 -3.77
N GLY A 79 4.88 -13.16 -4.69
CA GLY A 79 4.07 -12.02 -5.10
C GLY A 79 3.66 -12.05 -6.56
N PRO A 80 3.01 -11.00 -7.05
CA PRO A 80 2.65 -10.88 -8.45
C PRO A 80 3.89 -10.84 -9.33
N SER A 81 3.82 -11.51 -10.50
CA SER A 81 4.95 -11.58 -11.41
C SER A 81 5.19 -10.27 -12.15
N ASP A 82 4.14 -9.50 -12.42
CA ASP A 82 4.20 -8.21 -13.11
C ASP A 82 3.87 -7.09 -12.14
N LEU A 83 4.92 -6.50 -11.56
CA LEU A 83 4.80 -5.43 -10.56
C LEU A 83 4.14 -4.18 -11.13
N ARG A 84 4.55 -3.79 -12.34
CA ARG A 84 4.01 -2.59 -12.98
C ARG A 84 2.51 -2.72 -13.21
N ARG A 85 2.08 -3.82 -13.80
CA ARG A 85 0.66 -4.07 -14.05
C ARG A 85 -0.14 -4.10 -12.75
N HIS A 86 0.37 -4.78 -11.73
CA HIS A 86 -0.30 -4.86 -10.43
C HIS A 86 -0.46 -3.49 -9.79
N LEU A 87 0.61 -2.71 -9.72
CA LEU A 87 0.57 -1.39 -9.08
C LEU A 87 -0.28 -0.39 -9.84
N LEU A 88 -0.21 -0.37 -11.17
CA LEU A 88 -1.00 0.56 -11.97
C LEU A 88 -2.49 0.22 -11.98
N SER A 89 -2.86 -0.99 -11.59
CA SER A 89 -4.27 -1.40 -11.48
C SER A 89 -4.91 -1.06 -10.12
N GLN A 90 -4.15 -0.51 -9.18
CA GLN A 90 -4.65 -0.22 -7.85
C GLN A 90 -5.35 1.14 -7.78
N ASP A 91 -6.35 1.24 -6.88
CA ASP A 91 -6.99 2.51 -6.55
C ASP A 91 -6.22 3.24 -5.46
N LEU A 92 -5.57 2.48 -4.58
CA LEU A 92 -4.80 3.01 -3.45
C LEU A 92 -3.54 2.17 -3.26
N ILE A 93 -2.40 2.83 -3.14
CA ILE A 93 -1.13 2.21 -2.76
C ILE A 93 -0.76 2.75 -1.39
N TYR A 94 -0.66 1.85 -0.40
CA TYR A 94 -0.37 2.20 0.99
C TYR A 94 1.08 1.82 1.30
N VAL A 95 1.89 2.82 1.66
CA VAL A 95 3.31 2.62 1.97
C VAL A 95 3.50 2.66 3.48
N GLY A 96 3.99 1.58 4.06
CA GLY A 96 4.27 1.50 5.48
C GLY A 96 5.55 2.21 5.90
N GLY A 97 5.63 2.55 7.18
CA GLY A 97 6.80 3.21 7.76
C GLY A 97 7.94 2.26 8.11
N GLY A 98 9.10 2.83 8.40
CA GLY A 98 10.30 2.10 8.79
C GLY A 98 11.56 2.77 8.26
N SER A 99 12.48 1.98 7.72
CA SER A 99 13.75 2.47 7.17
C SER A 99 13.58 3.03 5.76
N VAL A 100 13.78 4.34 5.61
CA VAL A 100 13.74 5.00 4.29
C VAL A 100 14.87 4.48 3.40
N VAL A 101 16.05 4.22 3.96
CA VAL A 101 17.20 3.70 3.19
C VAL A 101 16.88 2.33 2.60
N SER A 102 16.33 1.42 3.41
CA SER A 102 15.93 0.09 2.96
C SER A 102 14.83 0.16 1.90
N LEU A 103 13.85 1.01 2.12
CA LEU A 103 12.74 1.20 1.18
C LEU A 103 13.26 1.69 -0.18
N LEU A 104 14.03 2.77 -0.20
CA LEU A 104 14.54 3.33 -1.45
C LEU A 104 15.48 2.39 -2.17
N GLY A 105 16.32 1.67 -1.42
CA GLY A 105 17.24 0.69 -1.99
C GLY A 105 16.51 -0.43 -2.72
N VAL A 106 15.54 -1.07 -2.06
CA VAL A 106 14.78 -2.18 -2.67
C VAL A 106 13.84 -1.68 -3.76
N TRP A 107 13.25 -0.50 -3.62
CA TRP A 107 12.41 0.08 -4.66
C TRP A 107 13.19 0.35 -5.94
N ARG A 108 14.38 0.93 -5.83
CA ARG A 108 15.24 1.19 -7.00
C ARG A 108 15.68 -0.11 -7.67
N ALA A 109 15.98 -1.13 -6.88
CA ALA A 109 16.35 -2.43 -7.41
C ALA A 109 15.26 -3.08 -8.25
N HIS A 110 13.98 -2.81 -7.92
CA HIS A 110 12.81 -3.37 -8.62
C HIS A 110 12.06 -2.36 -9.49
N GLY A 111 12.53 -1.14 -9.61
CA GLY A 111 11.90 -0.12 -10.45
C GLY A 111 10.58 0.42 -9.90
N ILE A 112 10.31 0.23 -8.60
CA ILE A 112 9.04 0.65 -7.98
C ILE A 112 8.89 2.17 -7.98
N ASP A 113 9.97 2.92 -7.74
CA ASP A 113 9.96 4.39 -7.73
C ASP A 113 9.48 4.96 -9.07
N SER A 114 9.93 4.39 -10.18
CA SER A 114 9.47 4.80 -11.51
C SER A 114 8.00 4.46 -11.75
N ILE A 115 7.55 3.28 -11.31
CA ILE A 115 6.16 2.87 -11.44
C ILE A 115 5.25 3.79 -10.64
N LEU A 116 5.63 4.17 -9.43
CA LEU A 116 4.82 5.07 -8.60
C LEU A 116 4.71 6.46 -9.19
N ARG A 117 5.74 6.96 -9.87
CA ARG A 117 5.66 8.23 -10.59
C ARG A 117 4.65 8.15 -11.74
N GLU A 118 4.60 7.04 -12.42
CA GLU A 118 3.62 6.80 -13.48
C GLU A 118 2.19 6.72 -12.93
N ALA A 119 2.05 6.11 -11.76
CA ALA A 119 0.73 5.96 -11.14
C ALA A 119 0.16 7.29 -10.66
#